data_d901c176b55db20bd691bdc08322f454
#
_entry.id   d901c176b55db20bd691bdc08322f454
#
_cell.length_a   1.000
_cell.length_b   1.000
_cell.length_c   1.000
_cell.angle_alpha   90.00
_cell.angle_beta   90.00
_cell.angle_gamma   90.00
#
_symmetry.space_group_name_H-M   'P 1'
#
loop_
_entity.id
_entity.type
_entity.pdbx_description
1 polymer ?
#
loop_
_entity_poly.entity_id
_entity_poly.type
_entity_poly.pdbx_seq_one_letter_code
_entity_poly.pdbx_strand_id
1 'polypeptide(L)'
;MPYSMMLDSGHGGSDPGAVYQGRREKDDTLRLTLAVGEILQGNGIEVLYTRTTDVYLSPYERAVEANQAGVDFFLSIHRNSYPTDNEVMGVESLIYDLSGLKYQMAQEINEQLDQYGCKSSNSSFCARYFIV
;
A
#
# COMPACT_ATOMS: atom_id res chain seq x y z
N MET A 1 5.39 16.89 17.78
CA MET A 1 4.83 15.53 17.87
C MET A 1 5.10 14.81 16.57
N PRO A 2 5.63 13.59 16.61
CA PRO A 2 5.78 12.82 15.38
C PRO A 2 4.40 12.50 14.78
N TYR A 3 4.34 12.42 13.48
CA TYR A 3 3.16 11.89 12.82
C TYR A 3 3.02 10.40 13.10
N SER A 4 1.78 9.94 13.10
CA SER A 4 1.42 8.53 13.20
C SER A 4 0.79 8.03 11.91
N MET A 5 1.15 6.83 11.50
CA MET A 5 0.66 6.23 10.27
C MET A 5 0.28 4.77 10.51
N MET A 6 -0.89 4.37 10.05
CA MET A 6 -1.24 2.96 9.95
C MET A 6 -0.95 2.47 8.54
N LEU A 7 -0.12 1.45 8.46
CA LEU A 7 0.19 0.75 7.21
C LEU A 7 -0.69 -0.48 7.07
N ASP A 8 -1.34 -0.59 5.93
CA ASP A 8 -2.26 -1.67 5.60
C ASP A 8 -1.72 -2.50 4.45
N SER A 9 -1.39 -3.76 4.75
CA SER A 9 -1.07 -4.73 3.71
C SER A 9 -2.37 -5.29 3.15
N GLY A 10 -2.68 -4.99 1.89
CA GLY A 10 -3.87 -5.50 1.23
C GLY A 10 -3.96 -7.02 1.26
N HIS A 11 -5.20 -7.54 1.34
CA HIS A 11 -5.49 -8.97 1.38
C HIS A 11 -4.92 -9.69 2.62
N GLY A 12 -4.76 -11.00 2.57
CA GLY A 12 -4.22 -11.82 3.67
C GLY A 12 -5.05 -13.08 3.96
N GLY A 13 -4.42 -14.07 4.57
CA GLY A 13 -5.07 -15.31 4.95
C GLY A 13 -5.75 -16.03 3.78
N SER A 14 -7.06 -16.19 3.86
CA SER A 14 -7.88 -16.83 2.82
C SER A 14 -8.08 -15.99 1.56
N ASP A 15 -7.75 -14.70 1.59
CA ASP A 15 -7.80 -13.80 0.43
C ASP A 15 -6.41 -13.57 -0.15
N PRO A 16 -6.04 -14.23 -1.25
CA PRO A 16 -4.72 -14.07 -1.85
C PRO A 16 -4.55 -12.75 -2.60
N GLY A 17 -5.63 -12.03 -2.87
CA GLY A 17 -5.63 -10.92 -3.82
C GLY A 17 -5.37 -11.39 -5.24
N ALA A 18 -4.72 -10.55 -6.04
CA ALA A 18 -4.32 -10.90 -7.39
C ALA A 18 -3.26 -12.01 -7.40
N VAL A 19 -3.46 -13.02 -8.24
CA VAL A 19 -2.51 -14.13 -8.42
C VAL A 19 -2.06 -14.18 -9.88
N TYR A 20 -0.75 -14.14 -10.09
CA TYR A 20 -0.15 -14.24 -11.41
C TYR A 20 1.10 -15.13 -11.36
N GLN A 21 1.13 -16.17 -12.15
CA GLN A 21 2.23 -17.15 -12.19
C GLN A 21 2.65 -17.67 -10.80
N GLY A 22 1.67 -17.98 -9.95
CA GLY A 22 1.90 -18.45 -8.58
C GLY A 22 2.28 -17.37 -7.57
N ARG A 23 2.49 -16.13 -7.99
CA ARG A 23 2.80 -14.99 -7.13
C ARG A 23 1.51 -14.34 -6.61
N ARG A 24 1.33 -14.32 -5.31
CA ARG A 24 0.13 -13.83 -4.64
C ARG A 24 0.33 -12.39 -4.15
N GLU A 25 -0.66 -11.54 -4.37
CA GLU A 25 -0.62 -10.14 -3.93
C GLU A 25 -0.42 -10.00 -2.42
N LYS A 26 -1.10 -10.81 -1.62
CA LYS A 26 -1.00 -10.77 -0.14
C LYS A 26 0.43 -10.91 0.40
N ASP A 27 1.26 -11.69 -0.27
CA ASP A 27 2.66 -11.93 0.13
C ASP A 27 3.53 -10.72 -0.22
N ASP A 28 3.31 -10.15 -1.41
CA ASP A 28 4.03 -8.97 -1.87
C ASP A 28 3.68 -7.75 -1.04
N THR A 29 2.40 -7.51 -0.77
CA THR A 29 1.95 -6.37 0.03
C THR A 29 2.47 -6.44 1.45
N LEU A 30 2.45 -7.62 2.07
CA LEU A 30 2.99 -7.80 3.42
C LEU A 30 4.48 -7.48 3.48
N ARG A 31 5.26 -8.02 2.56
CA ARG A 31 6.71 -7.80 2.50
C ARG A 31 7.05 -6.33 2.31
N LEU A 32 6.39 -5.68 1.37
CA LEU A 32 6.61 -4.27 1.08
C LEU A 32 6.19 -3.38 2.25
N THR A 33 5.03 -3.64 2.84
CA THR A 33 4.51 -2.87 3.98
C THR A 33 5.45 -2.92 5.18
N LEU A 34 5.98 -4.09 5.51
CA LEU A 34 6.94 -4.23 6.62
C LEU A 34 8.25 -3.48 6.34
N ALA A 35 8.77 -3.56 5.11
CA ALA A 35 9.98 -2.83 4.72
C ALA A 35 9.77 -1.31 4.77
N VAL A 36 8.64 -0.81 4.28
CA VAL A 36 8.29 0.61 4.36
C VAL A 36 8.16 1.06 5.80
N GLY A 37 7.51 0.26 6.64
CA GLY A 37 7.36 0.56 8.07
C GLY A 37 8.68 0.70 8.81
N GLU A 38 9.65 -0.16 8.54
CA GLU A 38 10.99 -0.05 9.13
C GLU A 38 11.68 1.28 8.75
N ILE A 39 11.56 1.69 7.49
CA ILE A 39 12.12 2.96 7.01
C ILE A 39 11.44 4.15 7.68
N LEU A 40 10.12 4.14 7.77
CA LEU A 40 9.35 5.21 8.39
C LEU A 40 9.67 5.35 9.88
N GLN A 41 9.74 4.24 10.61
CA GLN A 41 10.13 4.21 12.02
C GLN A 41 11.54 4.74 12.22
N GLY A 42 12.48 4.38 11.34
CA GLY A 42 13.84 4.90 11.36
C GLY A 42 13.91 6.42 11.12
N ASN A 43 12.89 7.01 10.54
CA ASN A 43 12.74 8.46 10.32
C ASN A 43 11.82 9.15 11.36
N GLY A 44 11.48 8.48 12.44
CA GLY A 44 10.75 9.09 13.56
C GLY A 44 9.23 9.15 13.39
N ILE A 45 8.67 8.38 12.46
CA ILE A 45 7.23 8.25 12.29
C ILE A 45 6.73 7.09 13.15
N GLU A 46 5.67 7.30 13.89
CA GLU A 46 5.00 6.22 14.61
C GLU A 46 4.22 5.35 13.61
N VAL A 47 4.56 4.06 13.55
CA VAL A 47 3.94 3.14 12.59
C VAL A 47 3.16 2.06 13.32
N LEU A 48 1.88 1.92 12.94
CA LEU A 48 1.03 0.81 13.29
C LEU A 48 0.71 -0.01 12.02
N TYR A 49 0.30 -1.25 12.20
CA TYR A 49 -0.02 -2.15 11.09
C TYR A 49 -1.40 -2.75 11.29
N THR A 50 -2.17 -2.91 10.21
CA THR A 50 -3.39 -3.71 10.25
C THR A 50 -3.09 -5.19 10.42
N ARG A 51 -2.00 -5.67 9.80
CA ARG A 51 -1.47 -7.01 9.99
C ARG A 51 0.04 -7.04 9.80
N THR A 52 0.69 -7.98 10.47
CA THR A 52 2.13 -8.27 10.34
C THR A 52 2.40 -9.72 9.95
N THR A 53 1.34 -10.50 9.75
CA THR A 53 1.38 -11.91 9.38
C THR A 53 0.35 -12.21 8.29
N ASP A 54 0.29 -13.45 7.83
CA ASP A 54 -0.66 -13.89 6.82
C ASP A 54 -2.04 -14.19 7.43
N VAL A 55 -2.75 -13.13 7.82
CA VAL A 55 -4.12 -13.18 8.36
C VAL A 55 -5.06 -12.36 7.50
N TYR A 56 -6.32 -12.74 7.49
CA TYR A 56 -7.37 -12.00 6.80
C TYR A 56 -8.00 -10.95 7.72
N LEU A 57 -8.19 -9.75 7.16
CA LEU A 57 -8.98 -8.66 7.74
C LEU A 57 -9.87 -8.10 6.64
N SER A 58 -11.15 -7.89 6.95
CA SER A 58 -12.05 -7.24 6.01
C SER A 58 -11.67 -5.75 5.85
N PRO A 59 -12.04 -5.11 4.73
CA PRO A 59 -11.86 -3.66 4.57
C PRO A 59 -12.48 -2.84 5.70
N TYR A 60 -13.63 -3.27 6.21
CA TYR A 60 -14.30 -2.63 7.34
C TYR A 60 -13.46 -2.71 8.63
N GLU A 61 -12.95 -3.89 8.96
CA GLU A 61 -12.08 -4.08 10.14
C GLU A 61 -10.84 -3.19 10.08
N ARG A 62 -10.20 -3.07 8.92
CA ARG A 62 -9.03 -2.21 8.71
C ARG A 62 -9.35 -0.73 8.97
N ALA A 63 -10.51 -0.27 8.45
CA ALA A 63 -10.96 1.10 8.68
C ALA A 63 -11.30 1.36 10.16
N VAL A 64 -11.93 0.41 10.83
CA VAL A 64 -12.24 0.52 12.27
C VAL A 64 -10.96 0.59 13.09
N GLU A 65 -9.97 -0.26 12.81
CA GLU A 65 -8.68 -0.23 13.52
C GLU A 65 -7.98 1.12 13.36
N ALA A 66 -7.94 1.66 12.15
CA ALA A 66 -7.33 2.96 11.90
C ALA A 66 -8.02 4.10 12.67
N ASN A 67 -9.36 4.11 12.64
CA ASN A 67 -10.15 5.10 13.34
C ASN A 67 -9.99 5.00 14.87
N GLN A 68 -9.98 3.79 15.42
CA GLN A 68 -9.81 3.56 16.86
C GLN A 68 -8.40 3.93 17.33
N ALA A 69 -7.38 3.68 16.51
CA ALA A 69 -6.01 4.06 16.79
C ALA A 69 -5.78 5.58 16.72
N GLY A 70 -6.63 6.31 16.00
CA GLY A 70 -6.54 7.77 15.87
C GLY A 70 -5.28 8.22 15.15
N VAL A 71 -4.80 7.45 14.18
CA VAL A 71 -3.61 7.79 13.39
C VAL A 71 -3.85 9.01 12.49
N ASP A 72 -2.79 9.74 12.20
CA ASP A 72 -2.86 10.90 11.29
C ASP A 72 -3.08 10.48 9.84
N PHE A 73 -2.51 9.34 9.44
CA PHE A 73 -2.58 8.82 8.08
C PHE A 73 -2.81 7.31 8.06
N PHE A 74 -3.57 6.88 7.07
CA PHE A 74 -3.74 5.47 6.71
C PHE A 74 -3.21 5.26 5.29
N LEU A 75 -2.28 4.33 5.12
CA LEU A 75 -1.71 3.98 3.82
C LEU A 75 -1.93 2.50 3.55
N SER A 76 -2.77 2.19 2.58
CA SER A 76 -3.02 0.82 2.13
C SER A 76 -2.21 0.52 0.86
N ILE A 77 -1.52 -0.60 0.87
CA ILE A 77 -0.63 -1.04 -0.22
C ILE A 77 -1.23 -2.25 -0.91
N HIS A 78 -1.42 -2.14 -2.21
CA HIS A 78 -1.97 -3.17 -3.08
C HIS A 78 -1.12 -3.37 -4.33
N ARG A 79 -1.33 -4.48 -5.00
CA ARG A 79 -0.83 -4.74 -6.34
C ARG A 79 -2.01 -4.98 -7.28
N ASN A 80 -2.05 -4.29 -8.40
CA ASN A 80 -3.02 -4.61 -9.44
C ASN A 80 -2.55 -5.79 -10.29
N SER A 81 -3.50 -6.56 -10.81
CA SER A 81 -3.28 -7.48 -11.92
C SER A 81 -4.42 -7.35 -12.93
N TYR A 82 -4.14 -7.79 -14.12
CA TYR A 82 -5.12 -7.87 -15.18
C TYR A 82 -5.31 -9.35 -15.57
N PRO A 83 -6.50 -9.75 -16.03
CA PRO A 83 -6.78 -11.14 -16.38
C PRO A 83 -5.90 -11.69 -17.52
N THR A 84 -5.39 -10.79 -18.36
CA THR A 84 -4.52 -11.11 -19.49
C THR A 84 -3.28 -10.25 -19.46
N ASP A 85 -2.19 -10.73 -20.07
CA ASP A 85 -0.99 -9.93 -20.25
C ASP A 85 -1.32 -8.67 -21.04
N ASN A 86 -0.83 -7.53 -20.55
CA ASN A 86 -1.02 -6.23 -21.18
C ASN A 86 0.17 -5.32 -20.88
N GLU A 87 0.18 -4.14 -21.51
CA GLU A 87 1.25 -3.14 -21.38
C GLU A 87 0.98 -2.12 -20.26
N VAL A 88 -0.08 -2.31 -19.46
CA VAL A 88 -0.41 -1.37 -18.38
C VAL A 88 0.57 -1.55 -17.24
N MET A 89 1.33 -0.50 -16.98
CA MET A 89 2.37 -0.47 -15.95
C MET A 89 2.30 0.84 -15.18
N GLY A 90 2.92 0.87 -14.01
CA GLY A 90 3.11 2.10 -13.25
C GLY A 90 2.54 2.02 -11.85
N VAL A 91 2.46 3.18 -11.23
CA VAL A 91 1.99 3.36 -9.86
C VAL A 91 0.76 4.24 -9.87
N GLU A 92 -0.22 3.87 -9.08
CA GLU A 92 -1.46 4.60 -8.93
C GLU A 92 -1.70 4.89 -7.45
N SER A 93 -1.90 6.15 -7.10
CA SER A 93 -2.32 6.56 -5.76
C SER A 93 -3.78 6.97 -5.79
N LEU A 94 -4.57 6.39 -4.88
CA LEU A 94 -5.99 6.70 -4.72
C LEU A 94 -6.19 7.47 -3.42
N ILE A 95 -6.83 8.63 -3.52
CA ILE A 95 -7.13 9.51 -2.39
C ILE A 95 -8.60 9.96 -2.47
N TYR A 96 -9.14 10.33 -1.32
CA TYR A 96 -10.55 10.74 -1.25
C TYR A 96 -10.80 12.10 -1.92
N ASP A 97 -9.89 13.05 -1.74
CA ASP A 97 -9.99 14.37 -2.37
C ASP A 97 -8.63 14.86 -2.87
N LEU A 98 -8.65 15.78 -3.83
CA LEU A 98 -7.46 16.32 -4.48
C LEU A 98 -6.95 17.59 -3.78
N SER A 99 -6.88 17.56 -2.46
CA SER A 99 -6.44 18.71 -1.67
C SER A 99 -5.64 18.31 -0.43
N GLY A 100 -4.88 19.27 0.11
CA GLY A 100 -4.18 19.14 1.36
C GLY A 100 -2.95 18.21 1.33
N LEU A 101 -2.50 17.84 2.52
CA LEU A 101 -1.27 17.08 2.71
C LEU A 101 -1.32 15.68 2.09
N LYS A 102 -2.47 15.01 2.14
CA LYS A 102 -2.65 13.68 1.52
C LYS A 102 -2.43 13.72 0.01
N TYR A 103 -2.93 14.76 -0.64
CA TYR A 103 -2.71 14.95 -2.08
C TYR A 103 -1.23 15.18 -2.40
N GLN A 104 -0.55 16.02 -1.62
CA GLN A 104 0.89 16.24 -1.77
C GLN A 104 1.69 14.94 -1.58
N MET A 105 1.37 14.16 -0.55
CA MET A 105 1.98 12.85 -0.32
C MET A 105 1.79 11.92 -1.51
N ALA A 106 0.58 11.84 -2.05
CA ALA A 106 0.29 10.99 -3.20
C ALA A 106 1.10 11.40 -4.44
N GLN A 107 1.21 12.70 -4.69
CA GLN A 107 2.03 13.22 -5.80
C GLN A 107 3.51 12.89 -5.62
N GLU A 108 4.07 13.15 -4.45
CA GLU A 108 5.48 12.86 -4.17
C GLU A 108 5.80 11.37 -4.24
N ILE A 109 4.93 10.50 -3.72
CA ILE A 109 5.10 9.05 -3.85
C ILE A 109 5.13 8.64 -5.33
N ASN A 110 4.20 9.13 -6.14
CA ASN A 110 4.15 8.81 -7.57
C ASN A 110 5.40 9.31 -8.30
N GLU A 111 5.83 10.54 -8.02
CA GLU A 111 7.03 11.13 -8.64
C GLU A 111 8.30 10.34 -8.29
N GLN A 112 8.48 10.00 -7.03
CA GLN A 112 9.63 9.22 -6.58
C GLN A 112 9.66 7.83 -7.23
N LEU A 113 8.53 7.14 -7.25
CA LEU A 113 8.44 5.81 -7.86
C LEU A 113 8.65 5.85 -9.38
N ASP A 114 8.19 6.90 -10.06
CA ASP A 114 8.44 7.10 -11.49
C ASP A 114 9.93 7.32 -11.78
N GLN A 115 10.62 8.08 -10.94
CA GLN A 115 12.08 8.32 -11.06
C GLN A 115 12.91 7.03 -10.92
N TYR A 116 12.51 6.13 -10.02
CA TYR A 116 13.20 4.86 -9.81
C TYR A 116 12.78 3.76 -10.79
N GLY A 117 12.06 4.11 -11.85
CA GLY A 117 11.82 3.20 -12.98
C GLY A 117 10.82 2.09 -12.69
N CYS A 118 9.78 2.36 -11.90
CA CYS A 118 8.61 1.47 -11.82
C CYS A 118 7.93 1.27 -13.20
N LYS A 119 8.53 1.72 -14.25
CA LYS A 119 8.26 1.43 -15.66
C LYS A 119 8.99 0.18 -16.12
N SER A 120 9.04 -0.88 -15.32
CA SER A 120 9.77 -2.06 -15.74
C SER A 120 9.02 -2.82 -16.84
N SER A 121 9.69 -2.97 -17.94
CA SER A 121 9.40 -3.92 -19.00
C SER A 121 9.31 -5.32 -18.43
N ASN A 122 8.22 -6.04 -18.56
CA ASN A 122 8.01 -7.47 -18.36
C ASN A 122 7.39 -7.98 -17.06
N SER A 123 6.87 -7.16 -16.20
CA SER A 123 5.94 -7.66 -15.19
C SER A 123 4.70 -6.78 -15.13
N SER A 124 3.55 -7.40 -15.20
CA SER A 124 2.25 -6.77 -14.96
C SER A 124 2.15 -6.28 -13.51
N PHE A 125 3.11 -5.47 -13.10
CA PHE A 125 3.15 -4.92 -11.76
C PHE A 125 2.66 -3.47 -11.81
N CYS A 126 1.44 -3.28 -11.39
CA CYS A 126 0.91 -1.96 -11.05
C CYS A 126 0.72 -1.94 -9.53
N ALA A 127 1.44 -1.11 -8.83
CA ALA A 127 1.21 -0.91 -7.42
C ALA A 127 0.10 0.14 -7.24
N ARG A 128 -0.81 -0.13 -6.32
CA ARG A 128 -1.89 0.78 -5.96
C ARG A 128 -1.80 1.13 -4.49
N TYR A 129 -1.89 2.42 -4.19
CA TYR A 129 -1.88 2.93 -2.83
C TYR A 129 -3.15 3.71 -2.54
N PHE A 130 -3.70 3.50 -1.35
CA PHE A 130 -4.80 4.31 -0.81
C PHE A 130 -4.26 5.12 0.36
N ILE A 131 -4.39 6.44 0.30
CA ILE A 131 -4.03 7.34 1.38
C ILE A 131 -5.30 8.02 1.90
N VAL A 132 -5.61 7.80 3.15
CA VAL A 132 -6.80 8.37 3.81
C VAL A 132 -6.41 9.16 5.04
#